data_f6e2c96ea7b0263fbc0d7e1ab863c338
#
_entry.id   f6e2c96ea7b0263fbc0d7e1ab863c338
#
_cell.length_a   1.000
_cell.length_b   1.000
_cell.length_c   1.000
_cell.angle_alpha   90.00
_cell.angle_beta   90.00
_cell.angle_gamma   90.00
#
_symmetry.space_group_name_H-M   'P 1'
#
loop_
_entity.id
_entity.type
_entity.pdbx_description
1 polymer ?
#
loop_
_entity_poly.entity_id
_entity_poly.type
_entity_poly.pdbx_seq_one_letter_code
_entity_poly.pdbx_strand_id
1 'polypeptide(L)'
;MLHTVPRNVTALAGRLHGRPVDGVPRWIVLAAYATTLAAVPSAIWRIALGLGAPLGPPITGEGDPDGDLPSWVPGWAYLVVLSVVTEALAFLTVGLVRSWGEVFPRWIPFIGGRRVPTPAAVIPAALGAAVLMVSTLSWLPSFNDFIGPDGAVVHLSGWKLVVFVLSYGPLFAWGPLLAIVTVAYWLRRSR
;
A
#
# COMPACT_ATOMS: atom_id res chain seq x y z
N MET A 1 -28.20 21.19 -8.05
CA MET A 1 -28.10 20.11 -9.06
C MET A 1 -27.26 18.99 -8.49
N LEU A 2 -27.87 17.95 -7.98
CA LEU A 2 -27.19 16.74 -7.46
C LEU A 2 -26.81 15.89 -8.67
N HIS A 3 -25.52 15.80 -8.98
CA HIS A 3 -25.00 14.88 -9.99
C HIS A 3 -25.30 13.45 -9.55
N THR A 4 -26.29 12.84 -10.17
CA THR A 4 -26.57 11.40 -10.06
C THR A 4 -25.39 10.64 -10.63
N VAL A 5 -24.61 9.99 -9.75
CA VAL A 5 -23.53 9.06 -10.14
C VAL A 5 -24.16 7.97 -11.04
N PRO A 6 -23.64 7.74 -12.27
CA PRO A 6 -24.24 6.78 -13.19
C PRO A 6 -24.27 5.38 -12.56
N ARG A 7 -25.41 4.72 -12.63
CA ARG A 7 -25.68 3.36 -12.08
C ARG A 7 -24.63 2.31 -12.46
N ASN A 8 -23.94 2.51 -13.59
CA ASN A 8 -22.89 1.61 -14.07
C ASN A 8 -21.61 1.67 -13.22
N VAL A 9 -21.27 2.83 -12.66
CA VAL A 9 -20.06 3.00 -11.81
C VAL A 9 -20.28 2.37 -10.44
N THR A 10 -21.49 2.51 -9.88
CA THR A 10 -21.85 1.86 -8.60
C THR A 10 -21.95 0.34 -8.73
N ALA A 11 -22.40 -0.17 -9.88
CA ALA A 11 -22.46 -1.61 -10.15
C ALA A 11 -21.05 -2.21 -10.36
N LEU A 12 -20.15 -1.48 -11.03
CA LEU A 12 -18.76 -1.89 -11.21
C LEU A 12 -17.99 -1.88 -9.88
N ALA A 13 -18.14 -0.81 -9.10
CA ALA A 13 -17.57 -0.72 -7.77
C ALA A 13 -18.07 -1.84 -6.85
N GLY A 14 -19.34 -2.17 -6.90
CA GLY A 14 -19.91 -3.29 -6.14
C GLY A 14 -19.38 -4.67 -6.58
N ARG A 15 -19.02 -4.84 -7.85
CA ARG A 15 -18.40 -6.07 -8.37
C ARG A 15 -16.93 -6.20 -7.95
N LEU A 16 -16.18 -5.10 -7.97
CA LEU A 16 -14.76 -5.06 -7.60
C LEU A 16 -14.54 -5.15 -6.08
N HIS A 17 -15.41 -4.49 -5.30
CA HIS A 17 -15.25 -4.46 -3.84
C HIS A 17 -15.89 -5.66 -3.13
N GLY A 18 -16.74 -6.44 -3.79
CA GLY A 18 -17.47 -7.55 -3.16
C GLY A 18 -18.44 -7.08 -2.06
N ARG A 19 -19.17 -8.01 -1.47
CA ARG A 19 -20.02 -7.72 -0.31
C ARG A 19 -19.17 -7.65 0.96
N PRO A 20 -19.47 -6.74 1.91
CA PRO A 20 -18.89 -6.81 3.24
C PRO A 20 -19.19 -8.18 3.84
N VAL A 21 -18.25 -8.74 4.56
CA VAL A 21 -18.48 -9.98 5.31
C VAL A 21 -19.31 -9.65 6.54
N ASP A 22 -20.35 -10.44 6.80
CA ASP A 22 -21.18 -10.27 7.98
C ASP A 22 -20.37 -10.42 9.27
N GLY A 23 -20.70 -9.61 10.29
CA GLY A 23 -20.02 -9.64 11.58
C GLY A 23 -18.70 -8.85 11.66
N VAL A 24 -18.26 -8.17 10.57
CA VAL A 24 -17.10 -7.28 10.63
C VAL A 24 -17.53 -5.90 11.14
N PRO A 25 -17.00 -5.41 12.27
CA PRO A 25 -17.27 -4.06 12.76
C PRO A 25 -16.86 -3.00 11.75
N ARG A 26 -17.64 -1.91 11.65
CA ARG A 26 -17.37 -0.84 10.69
C ARG A 26 -15.99 -0.22 10.80
N TRP A 27 -15.46 -0.10 12.01
CA TRP A 27 -14.14 0.46 12.25
C TRP A 27 -13.01 -0.42 11.67
N ILE A 28 -13.15 -1.77 11.68
CA ILE A 28 -12.21 -2.68 11.01
C ILE A 28 -12.24 -2.49 9.49
N VAL A 29 -13.44 -2.31 8.93
CA VAL A 29 -13.57 -1.99 7.50
C VAL A 29 -12.88 -0.66 7.19
N LEU A 30 -13.08 0.36 8.01
CA LEU A 30 -12.40 1.65 7.85
C LEU A 30 -10.88 1.51 7.98
N ALA A 31 -10.38 0.72 8.94
CA ALA A 31 -8.96 0.44 9.10
C ALA A 31 -8.37 -0.22 7.84
N ALA A 32 -9.06 -1.19 7.24
CA ALA A 32 -8.63 -1.83 6.00
C ALA A 32 -8.57 -0.85 4.82
N TYR A 33 -9.50 0.07 4.70
CA TYR A 33 -9.43 1.12 3.68
C TYR A 33 -8.37 2.18 3.99
N ALA A 34 -8.15 2.48 5.27
CA ALA A 34 -7.12 3.40 5.69
C ALA A 34 -5.71 2.91 5.30
N THR A 35 -5.46 1.58 5.30
CA THR A 35 -4.18 1.03 4.79
C THR A 35 -3.97 1.35 3.32
N THR A 36 -4.98 1.17 2.49
CA THR A 36 -4.92 1.48 1.05
C THR A 36 -4.71 2.99 0.84
N LEU A 37 -5.47 3.82 1.57
CA LEU A 37 -5.36 5.27 1.46
C LEU A 37 -4.02 5.80 1.98
N ALA A 38 -3.39 5.12 2.94
CA ALA A 38 -2.09 5.52 3.48
C ALA A 38 -0.95 5.35 2.45
N ALA A 39 -1.09 4.43 1.50
CA ALA A 39 -0.09 4.19 0.46
C ALA A 39 -0.21 5.19 -0.71
N VAL A 40 -1.43 5.67 -1.03
CA VAL A 40 -1.72 6.53 -2.18
C VAL A 40 -0.83 7.80 -2.27
N PRO A 41 -0.61 8.60 -1.19
CA PRO A 41 0.19 9.80 -1.30
C PRO A 41 1.63 9.51 -1.75
N SER A 42 2.24 8.42 -1.25
CA SER A 42 3.60 8.03 -1.63
C SER A 42 3.67 7.51 -3.07
N ALA A 43 2.63 6.83 -3.55
CA ALA A 43 2.54 6.41 -4.94
C ALA A 43 2.43 7.62 -5.89
N ILE A 44 1.59 8.60 -5.54
CA ILE A 44 1.47 9.86 -6.31
C ILE A 44 2.81 10.59 -6.35
N TRP A 45 3.50 10.70 -5.22
CA TRP A 45 4.81 11.36 -5.16
C TRP A 45 5.84 10.66 -6.06
N ARG A 46 5.95 9.31 -5.98
CA ARG A 46 6.85 8.52 -6.82
C ARG A 46 6.55 8.65 -8.32
N ILE A 47 5.27 8.59 -8.69
CA ILE A 47 4.86 8.73 -10.09
C ILE A 47 5.16 10.15 -10.57
N ALA A 48 4.86 11.19 -9.80
CA ALA A 48 5.15 12.56 -10.16
C ALA A 48 6.66 12.79 -10.33
N LEU A 49 7.48 12.23 -9.43
CA LEU A 49 8.94 12.27 -9.54
C LEU A 49 9.42 11.55 -10.81
N GLY A 50 8.88 10.37 -11.09
CA GLY A 50 9.19 9.61 -12.31
C GLY A 50 8.80 10.32 -13.60
N LEU A 51 7.79 11.19 -13.57
CA LEU A 51 7.38 12.06 -14.67
C LEU A 51 8.20 13.37 -14.77
N GLY A 52 9.24 13.52 -13.94
CA GLY A 52 10.15 14.66 -13.95
C GLY A 52 9.69 15.86 -13.10
N ALA A 53 8.71 15.68 -12.19
CA ALA A 53 8.37 16.74 -11.26
C ALA A 53 9.56 17.03 -10.32
N PRO A 54 9.87 18.32 -10.02
CA PRO A 54 11.04 18.71 -9.22
C PRO A 54 10.81 18.48 -7.71
N LEU A 55 10.35 17.28 -7.34
CA LEU A 55 9.98 16.90 -5.98
C LEU A 55 11.14 16.26 -5.20
N GLY A 56 12.24 15.92 -5.87
CA GLY A 56 13.40 15.24 -5.30
C GLY A 56 14.64 15.39 -6.20
N PRO A 57 15.67 14.59 -5.97
CA PRO A 57 16.82 14.52 -6.88
C PRO A 57 16.36 14.04 -8.26
N PRO A 58 17.00 14.52 -9.35
CA PRO A 58 16.66 14.04 -10.69
C PRO A 58 16.92 12.54 -10.77
N ILE A 59 15.92 11.80 -11.27
CA ILE A 59 16.12 10.38 -11.60
C ILE A 59 16.84 10.37 -12.94
N THR A 60 18.14 10.35 -12.91
CA THR A 60 18.96 10.14 -14.10
C THR A 60 18.73 8.71 -14.56
N GLY A 61 18.28 8.57 -15.81
CA GLY A 61 17.92 7.24 -16.37
C GLY A 61 19.10 6.32 -16.66
N GLU A 62 20.31 6.76 -16.37
CA GLU A 62 21.52 5.95 -16.33
C GLU A 62 21.67 5.51 -14.89
N GLY A 63 21.57 4.20 -14.69
CA GLY A 63 21.49 3.52 -13.40
C GLY A 63 22.26 4.23 -12.30
N ASP A 64 21.62 4.35 -11.17
CA ASP A 64 22.20 4.88 -9.94
C ASP A 64 23.64 4.35 -9.82
N PRO A 65 24.69 5.19 -9.89
CA PRO A 65 26.09 4.73 -9.85
C PRO A 65 26.42 3.93 -8.58
N ASP A 66 25.64 4.15 -7.50
CA ASP A 66 25.74 3.45 -6.23
C ASP A 66 24.51 2.59 -5.96
N GLY A 67 23.62 2.40 -6.95
CA GLY A 67 22.30 1.79 -6.76
C GLY A 67 22.26 0.30 -6.95
N ASP A 68 21.44 -0.36 -6.17
CA ASP A 68 21.14 -1.80 -6.23
C ASP A 68 20.34 -2.21 -7.49
N LEU A 69 20.03 -1.26 -8.40
CA LEU A 69 19.26 -1.52 -9.60
C LEU A 69 20.16 -1.91 -10.77
N PRO A 70 19.80 -2.97 -11.51
CA PRO A 70 20.47 -3.29 -12.76
C PRO A 70 20.44 -2.10 -13.73
N SER A 71 21.55 -1.80 -14.40
CA SER A 71 21.71 -0.67 -15.32
C SER A 71 20.71 -0.63 -16.49
N TRP A 72 20.03 -1.75 -16.78
CA TRP A 72 19.00 -1.86 -17.81
C TRP A 72 17.59 -1.45 -17.32
N VAL A 73 17.40 -1.19 -16.01
CA VAL A 73 16.12 -0.76 -15.44
C VAL A 73 16.06 0.76 -15.40
N PRO A 74 15.20 1.40 -16.19
CA PRO A 74 15.02 2.84 -16.08
C PRO A 74 14.43 3.22 -14.70
N GLY A 75 15.00 4.22 -14.03
CA GLY A 75 14.57 4.64 -12.68
C GLY A 75 13.08 4.96 -12.59
N TRP A 76 12.50 5.60 -13.62
CA TRP A 76 11.05 5.86 -13.68
C TRP A 76 10.21 4.57 -13.68
N ALA A 77 10.67 3.53 -14.40
CA ALA A 77 9.95 2.25 -14.47
C ALA A 77 9.96 1.55 -13.11
N TYR A 78 11.09 1.59 -12.40
CA TYR A 78 11.19 1.10 -11.03
C TYR A 78 10.18 1.79 -10.11
N LEU A 79 10.09 3.13 -10.16
CA LEU A 79 9.15 3.88 -9.31
C LEU A 79 7.68 3.55 -9.61
N VAL A 80 7.34 3.37 -10.88
CA VAL A 80 5.99 2.96 -11.29
C VAL A 80 5.68 1.55 -10.79
N VAL A 81 6.57 0.59 -11.04
CA VAL A 81 6.41 -0.80 -10.60
C VAL A 81 6.29 -0.87 -9.09
N LEU A 82 7.18 -0.18 -8.36
CA LEU A 82 7.14 -0.12 -6.90
C LEU A 82 5.80 0.47 -6.40
N SER A 83 5.29 1.51 -7.05
CA SER A 83 4.00 2.11 -6.71
C SER A 83 2.85 1.13 -6.91
N VAL A 84 2.80 0.47 -8.07
CA VAL A 84 1.76 -0.53 -8.37
C VAL A 84 1.80 -1.69 -7.39
N VAL A 85 2.99 -2.22 -7.08
CA VAL A 85 3.15 -3.33 -6.13
C VAL A 85 2.73 -2.89 -4.73
N THR A 86 3.15 -1.71 -4.28
CA THR A 86 2.79 -1.16 -2.96
C THR A 86 1.27 -1.02 -2.83
N GLU A 87 0.61 -0.42 -3.83
CA GLU A 87 -0.85 -0.26 -3.84
C GLU A 87 -1.59 -1.60 -3.90
N ALA A 88 -1.10 -2.54 -4.71
CA ALA A 88 -1.68 -3.88 -4.78
C ALA A 88 -1.60 -4.60 -3.41
N LEU A 89 -0.45 -4.53 -2.73
CA LEU A 89 -0.27 -5.12 -1.39
C LEU A 89 -1.16 -4.42 -0.35
N ALA A 90 -1.25 -3.09 -0.38
CA ALA A 90 -2.14 -2.33 0.49
C ALA A 90 -3.62 -2.70 0.23
N PHE A 91 -4.01 -2.85 -1.03
CA PHE A 91 -5.36 -3.27 -1.42
C PHE A 91 -5.70 -4.70 -0.96
N LEU A 92 -4.73 -5.62 -0.90
CA LEU A 92 -4.97 -6.97 -0.37
C LEU A 92 -5.48 -6.96 1.08
N THR A 93 -5.16 -5.92 1.86
CA THR A 93 -5.70 -5.75 3.22
C THR A 93 -7.23 -5.64 3.22
N VAL A 94 -7.81 -5.02 2.18
CA VAL A 94 -9.27 -4.95 2.01
C VAL A 94 -9.88 -6.34 1.83
N GLY A 95 -9.13 -7.29 1.26
CA GLY A 95 -9.57 -8.68 1.14
C GLY A 95 -9.89 -9.33 2.48
N LEU A 96 -9.18 -8.99 3.54
CA LEU A 96 -9.42 -9.54 4.88
C LEU A 96 -10.79 -9.17 5.48
N VAL A 97 -11.44 -8.13 4.93
CA VAL A 97 -12.77 -7.65 5.36
C VAL A 97 -13.85 -7.84 4.29
N ARG A 98 -13.49 -8.38 3.12
CA ARG A 98 -14.40 -8.59 2.00
C ARG A 98 -14.52 -10.06 1.62
N SER A 99 -15.64 -10.43 0.99
CA SER A 99 -15.94 -11.81 0.62
C SER A 99 -14.93 -12.47 -0.32
N TRP A 100 -14.25 -11.69 -1.15
CA TRP A 100 -13.23 -12.22 -2.06
C TRP A 100 -11.93 -12.65 -1.36
N GLY A 101 -11.66 -12.20 -0.15
CA GLY A 101 -10.57 -12.71 0.68
C GLY A 101 -10.92 -13.99 1.45
N GLU A 102 -12.18 -14.43 1.42
CA GLU A 102 -12.61 -15.71 2.02
C GLU A 102 -12.82 -16.82 0.98
N VAL A 103 -13.14 -16.43 -0.27
CA VAL A 103 -13.37 -17.34 -1.38
C VAL A 103 -12.63 -16.84 -2.61
N PHE A 104 -11.83 -17.69 -3.21
CA PHE A 104 -11.11 -17.34 -4.44
C PHE A 104 -12.10 -16.92 -5.55
N PRO A 105 -11.83 -15.81 -6.24
CA PRO A 105 -12.64 -15.40 -7.37
C PRO A 105 -12.76 -16.50 -8.42
N ARG A 106 -13.97 -16.70 -8.98
CA ARG A 106 -14.27 -17.79 -9.91
C ARG A 106 -13.47 -17.74 -11.22
N TRP A 107 -12.90 -16.57 -11.55
CA TRP A 107 -12.09 -16.40 -12.76
C TRP A 107 -10.66 -16.98 -12.63
N ILE A 108 -10.23 -17.35 -11.41
CA ILE A 108 -8.91 -17.96 -11.19
C ILE A 108 -9.00 -19.46 -11.55
N PRO A 109 -8.22 -19.93 -12.54
CA PRO A 109 -8.24 -21.33 -12.90
C PRO A 109 -7.74 -22.20 -11.74
N PHE A 110 -8.24 -23.44 -11.63
CA PHE A 110 -7.91 -24.48 -10.63
C PHE A 110 -8.36 -24.23 -9.19
N ILE A 111 -8.41 -22.99 -8.70
CA ILE A 111 -8.74 -22.67 -7.30
C ILE A 111 -9.99 -21.77 -7.17
N GLY A 112 -10.55 -21.30 -8.28
CA GLY A 112 -11.74 -20.46 -8.28
C GLY A 112 -12.93 -21.07 -7.52
N GLY A 113 -13.56 -20.30 -6.63
CA GLY A 113 -14.69 -20.74 -5.80
C GLY A 113 -14.30 -21.57 -4.57
N ARG A 114 -13.03 -21.93 -4.39
CA ARG A 114 -12.59 -22.61 -3.17
C ARG A 114 -12.45 -21.62 -2.00
N ARG A 115 -12.69 -22.09 -0.78
CA ARG A 115 -12.47 -21.29 0.43
C ARG A 115 -10.97 -21.08 0.64
N VAL A 116 -10.58 -19.84 0.96
CA VAL A 116 -9.21 -19.50 1.35
C VAL A 116 -8.96 -20.08 2.76
N PRO A 117 -7.94 -20.94 2.94
CA PRO A 117 -7.57 -21.39 4.29
C PRO A 117 -7.14 -20.19 5.15
N THR A 118 -7.60 -20.14 6.40
CA THR A 118 -7.27 -19.04 7.32
C THR A 118 -5.77 -18.76 7.41
N PRO A 119 -4.87 -19.78 7.55
CA PRO A 119 -3.44 -19.54 7.60
C PRO A 119 -2.87 -18.92 6.32
N ALA A 120 -3.43 -19.26 5.15
CA ALA A 120 -2.96 -18.72 3.87
C ALA A 120 -3.18 -17.21 3.72
N ALA A 121 -4.15 -16.65 4.43
CA ALA A 121 -4.36 -15.20 4.48
C ALA A 121 -3.63 -14.57 5.68
N VAL A 122 -3.66 -15.20 6.86
CA VAL A 122 -3.12 -14.64 8.11
C VAL A 122 -1.60 -14.61 8.12
N ILE A 123 -0.93 -15.69 7.66
CA ILE A 123 0.55 -15.75 7.70
C ILE A 123 1.19 -14.64 6.86
N PRO A 124 0.88 -14.48 5.57
CA PRO A 124 1.51 -13.41 4.79
C PRO A 124 1.11 -12.01 5.27
N ALA A 125 -0.12 -11.82 5.75
CA ALA A 125 -0.55 -10.54 6.29
C ALA A 125 0.18 -10.19 7.60
N ALA A 126 0.36 -11.16 8.51
CA ALA A 126 1.10 -10.96 9.75
C ALA A 126 2.60 -10.70 9.50
N LEU A 127 3.21 -11.46 8.58
CA LEU A 127 4.60 -11.23 8.16
C LEU A 127 4.75 -9.84 7.52
N GLY A 128 3.84 -9.46 6.62
CA GLY A 128 3.84 -8.13 6.03
C GLY A 128 3.71 -7.02 7.07
N ALA A 129 2.81 -7.17 8.04
CA ALA A 129 2.66 -6.21 9.14
C ALA A 129 3.94 -6.11 9.99
N ALA A 130 4.56 -7.26 10.32
CA ALA A 130 5.80 -7.30 11.08
C ALA A 130 6.94 -6.61 10.33
N VAL A 131 7.13 -6.92 9.05
CA VAL A 131 8.15 -6.28 8.20
C VAL A 131 7.93 -4.78 8.12
N LEU A 132 6.70 -4.32 7.88
CA LEU A 132 6.38 -2.89 7.83
C LEU A 132 6.65 -2.20 9.16
N MET A 133 6.30 -2.81 10.29
CA MET A 133 6.58 -2.25 11.62
C MET A 133 8.07 -2.19 11.92
N VAL A 134 8.81 -3.27 11.64
CA VAL A 134 10.27 -3.30 11.84
C VAL A 134 10.95 -2.25 10.96
N SER A 135 10.60 -2.19 9.67
CA SER A 135 11.13 -1.16 8.76
C SER A 135 10.84 0.24 9.29
N THR A 136 9.60 0.52 9.69
CA THR A 136 9.21 1.82 10.26
C THR A 136 10.04 2.18 11.49
N LEU A 137 10.19 1.25 12.43
CA LEU A 137 10.96 1.47 13.66
C LEU A 137 12.46 1.65 13.39
N SER A 138 13.00 0.95 12.39
CA SER A 138 14.41 1.07 12.00
C SER A 138 14.72 2.41 11.34
N TRP A 139 13.76 2.95 10.57
CA TRP A 139 13.95 4.23 9.88
C TRP A 139 13.70 5.46 10.76
N LEU A 140 12.87 5.34 11.78
CA LEU A 140 12.45 6.48 12.60
C LEU A 140 13.63 7.20 13.31
N PRO A 141 14.59 6.49 13.95
CA PRO A 141 15.72 7.15 14.60
C PRO A 141 16.65 7.86 13.63
N SER A 142 16.80 7.31 12.43
CA SER A 142 17.75 7.80 11.41
C SER A 142 17.11 8.69 10.36
N PHE A 143 15.84 9.08 10.56
CA PHE A 143 15.09 9.82 9.53
C PHE A 143 15.79 11.12 9.12
N ASN A 144 16.30 11.89 10.08
CA ASN A 144 16.99 13.15 9.82
C ASN A 144 18.38 12.95 9.16
N ASP A 145 19.02 11.79 9.41
CA ASP A 145 20.31 11.46 8.84
C ASP A 145 20.20 11.03 7.37
N PHE A 146 19.05 10.43 7.00
CA PHE A 146 18.80 9.98 5.63
C PHE A 146 18.15 11.04 4.75
N ILE A 147 17.25 11.86 5.31
CA ILE A 147 16.39 12.76 4.55
C ILE A 147 16.41 14.14 5.22
N GLY A 148 16.86 15.14 4.48
CA GLY A 148 16.89 16.50 4.99
C GLY A 148 17.92 17.35 4.23
N PRO A 149 18.20 18.57 4.71
CA PRO A 149 19.23 19.43 4.10
C PRO A 149 20.62 18.80 4.07
N ASP A 150 20.96 18.07 5.12
CA ASP A 150 22.23 17.35 5.30
C ASP A 150 22.08 15.83 5.21
N GLY A 151 20.94 15.35 4.68
CA GLY A 151 20.64 13.91 4.59
C GLY A 151 21.59 13.18 3.63
N ALA A 152 22.07 12.01 4.06
CA ALA A 152 23.06 11.23 3.29
C ALA A 152 22.47 10.61 2.00
N VAL A 153 21.16 10.35 1.98
CA VAL A 153 20.49 9.63 0.87
C VAL A 153 19.64 10.56 0.01
N VAL A 154 18.88 11.45 0.64
CA VAL A 154 17.98 12.36 -0.08
C VAL A 154 18.11 13.78 0.48
N HIS A 155 18.72 14.66 -0.30
CA HIS A 155 18.83 16.08 0.04
C HIS A 155 17.54 16.82 -0.26
N LEU A 156 16.64 16.92 0.72
CA LEU A 156 15.39 17.65 0.65
C LEU A 156 15.35 18.78 1.68
N SER A 157 14.97 19.97 1.22
CA SER A 157 14.81 21.14 2.09
C SER A 157 13.57 21.94 1.72
N GLY A 158 13.10 22.76 2.65
CA GLY A 158 11.96 23.64 2.44
C GLY A 158 10.67 22.88 2.12
N TRP A 159 9.92 23.37 1.13
CA TRP A 159 8.62 22.79 0.77
C TRP A 159 8.71 21.35 0.24
N LYS A 160 9.83 20.96 -0.39
CA LYS A 160 10.04 19.60 -0.89
C LYS A 160 10.07 18.57 0.24
N LEU A 161 10.72 18.90 1.35
CA LEU A 161 10.72 18.06 2.55
C LEU A 161 9.31 17.93 3.13
N VAL A 162 8.55 19.02 3.18
CA VAL A 162 7.15 18.98 3.66
C VAL A 162 6.30 18.06 2.78
N VAL A 163 6.39 18.19 1.46
CA VAL A 163 5.67 17.34 0.53
C VAL A 163 6.06 15.87 0.69
N PHE A 164 7.36 15.57 0.88
CA PHE A 164 7.85 14.24 1.13
C PHE A 164 7.27 13.66 2.43
N VAL A 165 7.34 14.39 3.54
CA VAL A 165 6.81 13.96 4.83
C VAL A 165 5.30 13.71 4.76
N LEU A 166 4.54 14.57 4.10
CA LEU A 166 3.11 14.37 3.89
C LEU A 166 2.79 13.16 3.00
N SER A 167 3.68 12.84 2.06
CA SER A 167 3.51 11.71 1.17
C SER A 167 3.87 10.37 1.83
N TYR A 168 4.91 10.33 2.64
CA TYR A 168 5.40 9.11 3.27
C TYR A 168 4.92 8.92 4.71
N GLY A 169 4.57 10.00 5.41
CA GLY A 169 4.07 9.96 6.78
C GLY A 169 2.91 8.97 6.99
N PRO A 170 1.88 8.96 6.13
CA PRO A 170 0.78 8.01 6.28
C PRO A 170 1.20 6.53 6.23
N LEU A 171 2.31 6.19 5.56
CA LEU A 171 2.81 4.81 5.49
C LEU A 171 3.18 4.23 6.86
N PHE A 172 3.53 5.08 7.83
CA PHE A 172 3.82 4.65 9.20
C PHE A 172 2.61 3.99 9.86
N ALA A 173 1.39 4.35 9.45
CA ALA A 173 0.16 3.74 9.95
C ALA A 173 -0.14 2.38 9.29
N TRP A 174 0.47 2.05 8.16
CA TRP A 174 0.14 0.84 7.39
C TRP A 174 0.39 -0.44 8.18
N GLY A 175 1.59 -0.62 8.76
CA GLY A 175 1.94 -1.81 9.56
C GLY A 175 0.96 -2.07 10.72
N PRO A 176 0.73 -1.10 11.62
CA PRO A 176 -0.23 -1.21 12.72
C PRO A 176 -1.67 -1.49 12.25
N LEU A 177 -2.15 -0.78 11.22
CA LEU A 177 -3.50 -0.99 10.68
C LEU A 177 -3.65 -2.40 10.09
N LEU A 178 -2.66 -2.87 9.32
CA LEU A 178 -2.64 -4.23 8.78
C LEU A 178 -2.64 -5.28 9.90
N ALA A 179 -1.87 -5.09 10.96
CA ALA A 179 -1.86 -5.98 12.11
C ALA A 179 -3.25 -6.08 12.76
N ILE A 180 -3.91 -4.94 13.01
CA ILE A 180 -5.25 -4.89 13.58
C ILE A 180 -6.26 -5.65 12.71
N VAL A 181 -6.26 -5.40 11.39
CA VAL A 181 -7.17 -6.07 10.45
C VAL A 181 -6.90 -7.57 10.39
N THR A 182 -5.62 -7.98 10.42
CA THR A 182 -5.22 -9.39 10.40
C THR A 182 -5.68 -10.12 11.66
N VAL A 183 -5.49 -9.53 12.83
CA VAL A 183 -5.97 -10.10 14.11
C VAL A 183 -7.50 -10.23 14.11
N ALA A 184 -8.21 -9.20 13.65
CA ALA A 184 -9.67 -9.23 13.55
C ALA A 184 -10.16 -10.33 12.59
N TYR A 185 -9.49 -10.52 11.45
CA TYR A 185 -9.77 -11.61 10.51
C TYR A 185 -9.55 -12.98 11.17
N TRP A 186 -8.40 -13.16 11.82
CA TRP A 186 -8.07 -14.42 12.49
C TRP A 186 -9.08 -14.77 13.58
N LEU A 187 -9.40 -13.86 14.50
CA LEU A 187 -10.36 -14.07 15.59
C LEU A 187 -11.77 -14.40 15.06
N ARG A 188 -12.18 -13.84 13.94
CA ARG A 188 -13.47 -14.14 13.31
C ARG A 188 -13.49 -15.54 12.69
N ARG A 189 -12.38 -15.96 12.08
CA ARG A 189 -12.28 -17.25 11.36
C ARG A 189 -11.94 -18.43 12.25
N SER A 190 -11.53 -18.20 13.49
CA SER A 190 -11.21 -19.22 14.49
C SER A 190 -12.38 -19.54 15.44
N ARG A 191 -13.48 -18.77 15.35
CA ARG A 191 -14.75 -19.06 16.02
C ARG A 191 -15.64 -19.93 15.14
#